data_278f18f1f31649eaa713f68b5aa56fe8
#
_entry.id   278f18f1f31649eaa713f68b5aa56fe8
#
_cell.length_a   1.000
_cell.length_b   1.000
_cell.length_c   1.000
_cell.angle_alpha   90.00
_cell.angle_beta   90.00
_cell.angle_gamma   90.00
#
_symmetry.space_group_name_H-M   'P 1'
#
loop_
_entity.id
_entity.type
_entity.pdbx_description
1 polymer ?
#
loop_
_entity_poly.entity_id
_entity_poly.type
_entity_poly.pdbx_seq_one_letter_code
_entity_poly.pdbx_strand_id
1 'polypeptide(L)'
;MLIGPASCDRPDPMVLISTDLGDITLELYPELAPVTATNFLSHVENGDYTNSIFYRVVRMNNQPQSKVKIEVIQGGLFHEEIVDTIATIIHETTRETGILHTNGVISMARNNPGSASTEFFICIGDQPSLDYGGQRNADGQGFAAFGKVIKGMDVVRTIQVLPNEGQYLQEPVVIHKISIITAL
;
A
#
# COMPACT_ATOMS: atom_id res chain seq x y z
N MET A 1 23.11 25.42 -28.91
CA MET A 1 23.34 24.10 -28.27
C MET A 1 22.78 24.21 -26.84
N LEU A 2 21.50 23.79 -26.66
CA LEU A 2 20.82 23.86 -25.39
C LEU A 2 21.12 22.56 -24.65
N ILE A 3 21.88 22.66 -23.57
CA ILE A 3 22.08 21.56 -22.63
C ILE A 3 20.84 21.55 -21.76
N GLY A 4 19.94 20.56 -22.00
CA GLY A 4 18.82 20.28 -21.11
C GLY A 4 19.32 19.90 -19.72
N PRO A 5 18.56 20.16 -18.64
CA PRO A 5 18.96 19.75 -17.32
C PRO A 5 19.11 18.22 -17.30
N ALA A 6 20.27 17.74 -16.87
CA ALA A 6 20.47 16.33 -16.57
C ALA A 6 19.46 15.93 -15.50
N SER A 7 18.53 15.03 -15.84
CA SER A 7 17.71 14.33 -14.86
C SER A 7 18.69 13.66 -13.90
N CYS A 8 18.69 14.08 -12.66
CA CYS A 8 19.45 13.40 -11.63
C CYS A 8 18.69 12.10 -11.35
N ASP A 9 19.08 11.01 -12.02
CA ASP A 9 18.57 9.67 -11.75
C ASP A 9 18.95 9.27 -10.31
N ARG A 10 18.16 9.74 -9.34
CA ARG A 10 18.21 9.17 -8.00
C ARG A 10 17.49 7.83 -8.09
N PRO A 11 18.11 6.74 -7.60
CA PRO A 11 17.40 5.48 -7.53
C PRO A 11 16.14 5.64 -6.69
N ASP A 12 15.08 4.95 -7.07
CA ASP A 12 13.83 4.93 -6.33
C ASP A 12 14.09 4.48 -4.90
N PRO A 13 13.50 5.16 -3.88
CA PRO A 13 13.72 4.80 -2.49
C PRO A 13 13.15 3.41 -2.19
N MET A 14 13.93 2.63 -1.46
CA MET A 14 13.51 1.32 -0.99
C MET A 14 13.20 1.34 0.50
N VAL A 15 12.18 0.59 0.91
CA VAL A 15 11.83 0.40 2.31
C VAL A 15 11.72 -1.07 2.65
N LEU A 16 12.07 -1.42 3.89
CA LEU A 16 11.98 -2.74 4.47
C LEU A 16 10.86 -2.74 5.51
N ILE A 17 9.84 -3.57 5.33
CA ILE A 17 8.83 -3.90 6.33
C ILE A 17 9.30 -5.17 7.04
N SER A 18 9.63 -5.09 8.33
CA SER A 18 10.03 -6.24 9.15
C SER A 18 8.84 -6.75 9.95
N THR A 19 8.53 -8.04 9.83
CA THR A 19 7.39 -8.68 10.52
C THR A 19 7.80 -9.97 11.20
N ASP A 20 6.92 -10.50 12.07
CA ASP A 20 7.11 -11.82 12.70
C ASP A 20 7.21 -12.99 11.69
N LEU A 21 6.69 -12.80 10.47
CA LEU A 21 6.65 -13.82 9.43
C LEU A 21 7.75 -13.65 8.37
N GLY A 22 8.58 -12.62 8.50
CA GLY A 22 9.66 -12.30 7.58
C GLY A 22 9.59 -10.87 7.05
N ASP A 23 10.52 -10.57 6.16
CA ASP A 23 10.72 -9.24 5.63
C ASP A 23 10.07 -9.06 4.24
N ILE A 24 9.50 -7.86 4.02
CA ILE A 24 8.96 -7.43 2.72
C ILE A 24 9.73 -6.19 2.29
N THR A 25 10.37 -6.22 1.13
CA THR A 25 11.08 -5.06 0.57
C THR A 25 10.23 -4.42 -0.53
N LEU A 26 10.02 -3.13 -0.42
CA LEU A 26 9.30 -2.30 -1.40
C LEU A 26 10.27 -1.38 -2.11
N GLU A 27 9.98 -1.11 -3.37
CA GLU A 27 10.46 0.04 -4.13
C GLU A 27 9.31 1.04 -4.24
N LEU A 28 9.56 2.31 -3.95
CA LEU A 28 8.54 3.37 -3.96
C LEU A 28 8.80 4.34 -5.11
N TYR A 29 7.76 4.91 -5.70
CA TYR A 29 7.82 5.72 -6.92
C TYR A 29 7.43 7.19 -6.68
N PRO A 30 8.25 7.99 -5.94
CA PRO A 30 7.93 9.39 -5.64
C PRO A 30 7.94 10.31 -6.87
N GLU A 31 8.61 9.94 -7.96
CA GLU A 31 8.56 10.69 -9.22
C GLU A 31 7.20 10.52 -9.93
N LEU A 32 6.52 9.38 -9.75
CA LEU A 32 5.22 9.08 -10.36
C LEU A 32 4.05 9.44 -9.45
N ALA A 33 4.17 9.17 -8.15
CA ALA A 33 3.16 9.41 -7.12
C ALA A 33 3.73 10.27 -5.99
N PRO A 34 4.07 11.55 -6.26
CA PRO A 34 4.81 12.39 -5.33
C PRO A 34 4.10 12.63 -3.99
N VAL A 35 2.79 12.84 -3.99
CA VAL A 35 2.03 13.07 -2.76
C VAL A 35 1.95 11.80 -1.93
N THR A 36 1.55 10.70 -2.56
CA THR A 36 1.29 9.42 -1.89
C THR A 36 2.59 8.78 -1.36
N ALA A 37 3.62 8.69 -2.20
CA ALA A 37 4.91 8.12 -1.80
C ALA A 37 5.60 8.96 -0.72
N THR A 38 5.56 10.30 -0.83
CA THR A 38 6.15 11.18 0.19
C THR A 38 5.41 11.09 1.52
N ASN A 39 4.07 11.00 1.51
CA ASN A 39 3.30 10.78 2.72
C ASN A 39 3.73 9.49 3.43
N PHE A 40 3.79 8.37 2.70
CA PHE A 40 4.22 7.10 3.28
C PHE A 40 5.64 7.16 3.82
N LEU A 41 6.60 7.74 3.07
CA LEU A 41 7.98 7.92 3.51
C LEU A 41 8.08 8.79 4.76
N SER A 42 7.31 9.87 4.88
CA SER A 42 7.29 10.72 6.07
C SER A 42 6.86 9.94 7.31
N HIS A 43 5.83 9.09 7.22
CA HIS A 43 5.42 8.22 8.32
C HIS A 43 6.50 7.18 8.67
N VAL A 44 7.22 6.67 7.66
CA VAL A 44 8.36 5.76 7.89
C VAL A 44 9.49 6.47 8.63
N GLU A 45 9.87 7.68 8.21
CA GLU A 45 10.92 8.48 8.83
C GLU A 45 10.58 8.89 10.27
N ASN A 46 9.32 9.23 10.53
CA ASN A 46 8.82 9.55 11.87
C ASN A 46 8.74 8.31 12.78
N GLY A 47 8.79 7.10 12.23
CA GLY A 47 8.65 5.85 12.98
C GLY A 47 7.20 5.53 13.37
N ASP A 48 6.21 6.15 12.72
CA ASP A 48 4.79 6.00 13.02
C ASP A 48 4.31 4.55 12.85
N TYR A 49 4.92 3.79 11.92
CA TYR A 49 4.61 2.38 11.69
C TYR A 49 5.29 1.39 12.64
N THR A 50 6.01 1.86 13.67
CA THR A 50 6.62 0.97 14.67
C THR A 50 5.55 0.28 15.49
N ASN A 51 5.54 -1.06 15.50
CA ASN A 51 4.51 -1.90 16.10
C ASN A 51 3.11 -1.73 15.50
N SER A 52 3.02 -1.22 14.28
CA SER A 52 1.80 -1.29 13.49
C SER A 52 1.49 -2.74 13.07
N ILE A 53 0.40 -2.99 12.35
CA ILE A 53 -0.04 -4.35 12.09
C ILE A 53 -0.57 -4.54 10.66
N PHE A 54 -0.41 -5.76 10.12
CA PHE A 54 -1.34 -6.25 9.11
C PHE A 54 -2.52 -6.89 9.84
N TYR A 55 -3.73 -6.40 9.56
CA TYR A 55 -4.93 -6.76 10.30
C TYR A 55 -6.05 -7.32 9.42
N ARG A 56 -6.00 -7.09 8.11
CA ARG A 56 -7.08 -7.46 7.19
C ARG A 56 -6.53 -8.21 5.97
N VAL A 57 -7.22 -9.28 5.59
CA VAL A 57 -6.95 -10.06 4.39
C VAL A 57 -8.21 -10.18 3.55
N VAL A 58 -8.11 -9.84 2.28
CA VAL A 58 -9.22 -9.92 1.34
C VAL A 58 -8.89 -10.99 0.30
N ARG A 59 -9.77 -11.98 0.17
CA ARG A 59 -9.63 -13.13 -0.70
C ARG A 59 -10.91 -13.38 -1.51
N MET A 60 -10.82 -14.12 -2.60
CA MET A 60 -11.96 -14.43 -3.44
C MET A 60 -13.13 -15.08 -2.68
N ASN A 61 -12.85 -15.82 -1.60
CA ASN A 61 -13.85 -16.59 -0.84
C ASN A 61 -14.37 -15.88 0.44
N ASN A 62 -13.85 -14.71 0.82
CA ASN A 62 -14.28 -13.99 2.03
C ASN A 62 -14.94 -12.62 1.75
N GLN A 63 -15.48 -12.44 0.54
CA GLN A 63 -16.18 -11.23 0.08
C GLN A 63 -17.62 -11.56 -0.44
N PRO A 64 -18.49 -12.19 0.35
CA PRO A 64 -19.78 -12.68 -0.16
C PRO A 64 -20.70 -11.56 -0.66
N GLN A 65 -20.55 -10.35 -0.11
CA GLN A 65 -21.38 -9.19 -0.46
C GLN A 65 -20.82 -8.36 -1.62
N SER A 66 -19.57 -8.63 -2.05
CA SER A 66 -18.95 -7.85 -3.12
C SER A 66 -19.14 -8.50 -4.49
N LYS A 67 -19.68 -7.74 -5.43
CA LYS A 67 -19.80 -8.17 -6.83
C LYS A 67 -18.43 -8.16 -7.53
N VAL A 68 -17.57 -7.21 -7.17
CA VAL A 68 -16.21 -7.07 -7.69
C VAL A 68 -15.25 -7.51 -6.61
N LYS A 69 -14.60 -8.64 -6.82
CA LYS A 69 -13.69 -9.25 -5.84
C LYS A 69 -12.24 -8.85 -6.11
N ILE A 70 -11.48 -8.71 -5.03
CA ILE A 70 -10.05 -8.36 -5.05
C ILE A 70 -9.27 -9.28 -4.12
N GLU A 71 -7.96 -9.29 -4.25
CA GLU A 71 -7.06 -10.04 -3.36
C GLU A 71 -5.95 -9.12 -2.86
N VAL A 72 -5.98 -8.81 -1.57
CA VAL A 72 -5.00 -7.92 -0.92
C VAL A 72 -4.76 -8.34 0.53
N ILE A 73 -3.62 -7.93 1.09
CA ILE A 73 -3.42 -7.77 2.53
C ILE A 73 -3.42 -6.28 2.85
N GLN A 74 -3.97 -5.89 3.99
CA GLN A 74 -4.04 -4.49 4.42
C GLN A 74 -3.44 -4.34 5.81
N GLY A 75 -2.67 -3.28 5.98
CA GLY A 75 -2.03 -2.91 7.24
C GLY A 75 -1.97 -1.40 7.41
N GLY A 76 -1.44 -0.99 8.55
CA GLY A 76 -1.31 0.40 8.95
C GLY A 76 -1.43 0.55 10.46
N LEU A 77 -1.82 1.73 10.93
CA LEU A 77 -1.93 2.03 12.35
C LEU A 77 -3.15 1.38 13.01
N PHE A 78 -4.24 1.16 12.26
CA PHE A 78 -5.48 0.47 12.66
C PHE A 78 -6.30 1.14 13.78
N HIS A 79 -5.73 2.03 14.55
CA HIS A 79 -6.44 2.72 15.65
C HIS A 79 -7.20 3.94 15.09
N GLU A 80 -8.52 3.83 14.91
CA GLU A 80 -9.37 4.90 14.36
C GLU A 80 -9.15 6.24 15.06
N GLU A 81 -9.05 6.24 16.40
CA GLU A 81 -8.79 7.45 17.19
C GLU A 81 -7.47 8.16 16.81
N ILE A 82 -6.46 7.42 16.37
CA ILE A 82 -5.17 7.96 15.94
C ILE A 82 -5.26 8.34 14.46
N VAL A 83 -5.78 7.46 13.62
CA VAL A 83 -5.90 7.66 12.17
C VAL A 83 -6.71 8.91 11.84
N ASP A 84 -7.80 9.16 12.58
CA ASP A 84 -8.67 10.33 12.40
C ASP A 84 -7.99 11.67 12.78
N THR A 85 -6.88 11.64 13.52
CA THR A 85 -6.10 12.84 13.85
C THR A 85 -5.03 13.15 12.80
N ILE A 86 -4.70 12.20 11.92
CA ILE A 86 -3.66 12.35 10.91
C ILE A 86 -4.22 13.02 9.66
N ALA A 87 -3.48 14.00 9.15
CA ALA A 87 -3.89 14.71 7.94
C ALA A 87 -4.03 13.76 6.75
N THR A 88 -5.12 13.90 6.04
CA THR A 88 -5.37 13.15 4.81
C THR A 88 -4.66 13.77 3.61
N ILE A 89 -4.43 12.98 2.57
CA ILE A 89 -3.72 13.41 1.36
C ILE A 89 -4.63 13.51 0.15
N ILE A 90 -4.22 14.34 -0.81
CA ILE A 90 -4.85 14.41 -2.13
C ILE A 90 -4.72 13.04 -2.79
N HIS A 91 -5.81 12.60 -3.44
CA HIS A 91 -5.87 11.33 -4.14
C HIS A 91 -5.16 11.42 -5.50
N GLU A 92 -4.10 10.63 -5.67
CA GLU A 92 -3.41 10.44 -6.95
C GLU A 92 -3.93 9.17 -7.61
N THR A 93 -4.67 9.32 -8.70
CA THR A 93 -5.26 8.18 -9.41
C THR A 93 -4.23 7.44 -10.26
N THR A 94 -4.47 6.15 -10.56
CA THR A 94 -3.62 5.39 -11.49
C THR A 94 -3.62 5.96 -12.90
N ARG A 95 -4.62 6.77 -13.27
CA ARG A 95 -4.66 7.52 -14.53
C ARG A 95 -3.59 8.62 -14.58
N GLU A 96 -3.33 9.27 -13.45
CA GLU A 96 -2.35 10.35 -13.33
C GLU A 96 -0.94 9.79 -13.18
N THR A 97 -0.78 8.78 -12.34
CA THR A 97 0.53 8.21 -12.00
C THR A 97 1.03 7.16 -12.99
N GLY A 98 0.11 6.48 -13.70
CA GLY A 98 0.43 5.34 -14.56
C GLY A 98 0.76 4.05 -13.80
N ILE A 99 0.70 4.03 -12.46
CA ILE A 99 1.02 2.86 -11.64
C ILE A 99 -0.25 2.01 -11.49
N LEU A 100 -0.39 0.96 -12.30
CA LEU A 100 -1.53 0.04 -12.25
C LEU A 100 -1.39 -0.97 -11.12
N HIS A 101 -2.52 -1.42 -10.55
CA HIS A 101 -2.57 -2.41 -9.47
C HIS A 101 -2.23 -3.83 -9.94
N THR A 102 -0.99 -4.05 -10.36
CA THR A 102 -0.46 -5.37 -10.69
C THR A 102 0.00 -6.11 -9.43
N ASN A 103 0.35 -7.40 -9.56
CA ASN A 103 0.83 -8.21 -8.44
C ASN A 103 1.99 -7.55 -7.69
N GLY A 104 1.84 -7.41 -6.38
CA GLY A 104 2.82 -6.82 -5.47
C GLY A 104 2.76 -5.29 -5.34
N VAL A 105 1.90 -4.60 -6.08
CA VAL A 105 1.76 -3.15 -5.95
C VAL A 105 1.21 -2.79 -4.57
N ILE A 106 1.83 -1.80 -3.93
CA ILE A 106 1.35 -1.16 -2.70
C ILE A 106 0.54 0.09 -3.03
N SER A 107 -0.56 0.28 -2.32
CA SER A 107 -1.51 1.37 -2.55
C SER A 107 -2.12 1.82 -1.23
N MET A 108 -2.55 3.09 -1.15
CA MET A 108 -3.23 3.61 0.05
C MET A 108 -4.68 3.15 0.12
N ALA A 109 -5.08 2.65 1.29
CA ALA A 109 -6.48 2.42 1.59
C ALA A 109 -7.20 3.75 1.83
N ARG A 110 -8.48 3.80 1.48
CA ARG A 110 -9.32 4.99 1.63
C ARG A 110 -10.80 4.64 1.78
N ASN A 111 -11.56 5.53 2.35
CA ASN A 111 -13.01 5.53 2.28
C ASN A 111 -13.48 6.29 1.03
N ASN A 112 -13.28 7.60 1.01
CA ASN A 112 -13.57 8.48 -0.13
C ASN A 112 -12.28 8.99 -0.79
N PRO A 113 -12.29 9.47 -2.03
CA PRO A 113 -11.14 10.16 -2.61
C PRO A 113 -10.68 11.30 -1.70
N GLY A 114 -9.37 11.35 -1.39
CA GLY A 114 -8.80 12.33 -0.49
C GLY A 114 -8.92 12.01 1.02
N SER A 115 -9.36 10.79 1.39
CA SER A 115 -9.41 10.36 2.80
C SER A 115 -8.27 9.43 3.22
N ALA A 116 -7.31 9.16 2.34
CA ALA A 116 -6.16 8.33 2.67
C ALA A 116 -5.20 9.07 3.62
N SER A 117 -4.58 8.34 4.55
CA SER A 117 -3.57 8.87 5.49
C SER A 117 -2.44 7.86 5.74
N THR A 118 -2.69 6.79 6.48
CA THR A 118 -1.68 5.82 6.96
C THR A 118 -1.95 4.38 6.56
N GLU A 119 -3.20 4.04 6.26
CA GLU A 119 -3.58 2.67 5.94
C GLU A 119 -3.21 2.31 4.50
N PHE A 120 -2.56 1.18 4.31
CA PHE A 120 -2.10 0.70 3.01
C PHE A 120 -2.49 -0.76 2.77
N PHE A 121 -2.44 -1.17 1.50
CA PHE A 121 -2.61 -2.56 1.13
C PHE A 121 -1.61 -2.98 0.05
N ILE A 122 -1.35 -4.29 -0.04
CA ILE A 122 -0.50 -4.90 -1.05
C ILE A 122 -1.35 -5.86 -1.88
N CYS A 123 -1.30 -5.71 -3.20
CA CYS A 123 -2.03 -6.53 -4.16
C CYS A 123 -1.43 -7.93 -4.30
N ILE A 124 -2.29 -8.93 -4.39
CA ILE A 124 -1.94 -10.30 -4.71
C ILE A 124 -2.61 -10.67 -6.04
N GLY A 125 -1.80 -10.97 -7.06
CA GLY A 125 -2.26 -10.99 -8.44
C GLY A 125 -2.59 -9.58 -8.96
N ASP A 126 -2.98 -9.50 -10.22
CA ASP A 126 -3.37 -8.25 -10.85
C ASP A 126 -4.80 -7.88 -10.46
N GLN A 127 -5.00 -6.63 -10.04
CA GLN A 127 -6.25 -6.12 -9.49
C GLN A 127 -6.78 -4.90 -10.28
N PRO A 128 -7.10 -5.04 -11.57
CA PRO A 128 -7.49 -3.90 -12.42
C PRO A 128 -8.77 -3.21 -11.96
N SER A 129 -9.59 -3.85 -11.15
CA SER A 129 -10.78 -3.24 -10.55
C SER A 129 -10.47 -2.15 -9.51
N LEU A 130 -9.21 -2.05 -9.07
CA LEU A 130 -8.70 -1.03 -8.16
C LEU A 130 -8.14 0.20 -8.89
N ASP A 131 -7.95 0.12 -10.21
CA ASP A 131 -7.47 1.23 -11.02
C ASP A 131 -8.54 2.29 -11.25
N TYR A 132 -8.14 3.46 -11.73
CA TYR A 132 -9.07 4.49 -12.19
C TYR A 132 -10.01 3.92 -13.27
N GLY A 133 -11.31 4.16 -13.12
CA GLY A 133 -12.35 3.55 -13.96
C GLY A 133 -12.71 2.12 -13.56
N GLY A 134 -12.00 1.52 -12.61
CA GLY A 134 -12.31 0.22 -12.03
C GLY A 134 -13.59 0.25 -11.20
N GLN A 135 -14.20 -0.92 -11.02
CA GLN A 135 -15.53 -1.04 -10.45
C GLN A 135 -15.54 -1.46 -8.96
N ARG A 136 -14.37 -1.50 -8.31
CA ARG A 136 -14.31 -1.85 -6.88
C ARG A 136 -15.01 -0.80 -6.02
N ASN A 137 -14.81 0.48 -6.34
CA ASN A 137 -15.49 1.60 -5.70
C ASN A 137 -16.47 2.24 -6.69
N ALA A 138 -17.65 2.59 -6.20
CA ALA A 138 -18.71 3.20 -7.01
C ALA A 138 -18.32 4.57 -7.59
N ASP A 139 -17.34 5.26 -6.99
CA ASP A 139 -16.84 6.55 -7.45
C ASP A 139 -15.94 6.44 -8.70
N GLY A 140 -15.48 5.24 -9.06
CA GLY A 140 -14.62 4.99 -10.21
C GLY A 140 -13.22 5.62 -10.13
N GLN A 141 -12.83 6.21 -8.99
CA GLN A 141 -11.53 6.87 -8.84
C GLN A 141 -10.38 5.90 -8.55
N GLY A 142 -10.71 4.65 -8.20
CA GLY A 142 -9.71 3.64 -7.83
C GLY A 142 -8.96 3.99 -6.54
N PHE A 143 -7.73 3.51 -6.43
CA PHE A 143 -6.86 3.74 -5.27
C PHE A 143 -5.52 4.35 -5.71
N ALA A 144 -4.78 4.93 -4.77
CA ALA A 144 -3.51 5.62 -5.02
C ALA A 144 -2.35 4.63 -4.85
N ALA A 145 -1.92 4.02 -5.95
CA ALA A 145 -0.75 3.15 -6.00
C ALA A 145 0.54 4.00 -6.01
N PHE A 146 1.58 3.56 -5.27
CA PHE A 146 2.79 4.37 -5.10
C PHE A 146 4.10 3.59 -5.02
N GLY A 147 4.08 2.27 -5.20
CA GLY A 147 5.27 1.43 -5.15
C GLY A 147 4.94 -0.04 -5.39
N LYS A 148 5.94 -0.89 -5.22
CA LYS A 148 5.83 -2.34 -5.47
C LYS A 148 6.74 -3.15 -4.58
N VAL A 149 6.29 -4.35 -4.19
CA VAL A 149 7.11 -5.37 -3.56
C VAL A 149 8.13 -5.89 -4.56
N ILE A 150 9.41 -5.78 -4.22
CA ILE A 150 10.53 -6.33 -5.00
C ILE A 150 11.10 -7.61 -4.38
N LYS A 151 10.86 -7.83 -3.07
CA LYS A 151 11.24 -9.05 -2.35
C LYS A 151 10.24 -9.32 -1.21
N GLY A 152 9.92 -10.59 -0.94
CA GLY A 152 9.04 -10.97 0.17
C GLY A 152 7.57 -11.18 -0.22
N MET A 153 7.24 -11.38 -1.50
CA MET A 153 5.87 -11.75 -1.92
C MET A 153 5.40 -13.09 -1.35
N ASP A 154 6.30 -13.98 -0.96
CA ASP A 154 6.01 -15.20 -0.23
C ASP A 154 5.49 -14.90 1.18
N VAL A 155 6.08 -13.92 1.88
CA VAL A 155 5.59 -13.42 3.18
C VAL A 155 4.20 -12.81 3.02
N VAL A 156 3.98 -11.97 1.99
CA VAL A 156 2.66 -11.39 1.68
C VAL A 156 1.60 -12.48 1.51
N ARG A 157 1.91 -13.54 0.75
CA ARG A 157 0.98 -14.67 0.54
C ARG A 157 0.77 -15.50 1.81
N THR A 158 1.80 -15.65 2.65
CA THR A 158 1.68 -16.32 3.96
C THR A 158 0.71 -15.55 4.86
N ILE A 159 0.81 -14.22 4.92
CA ILE A 159 -0.12 -13.38 5.69
C ILE A 159 -1.54 -13.54 5.15
N GLN A 160 -1.74 -13.55 3.82
CA GLN A 160 -3.06 -13.61 3.22
C GLN A 160 -3.86 -14.87 3.64
N VAL A 161 -3.19 -16.00 3.86
CA VAL A 161 -3.86 -17.27 4.16
C VAL A 161 -4.03 -17.56 5.65
N LEU A 162 -3.62 -16.66 6.53
CA LEU A 162 -3.79 -16.80 7.97
C LEU A 162 -5.27 -16.90 8.38
N PRO A 163 -5.57 -17.50 9.55
CA PRO A 163 -6.92 -17.57 10.10
C PRO A 163 -7.56 -16.19 10.24
N ASN A 164 -8.79 -16.06 9.77
CA ASN A 164 -9.52 -14.78 9.79
C ASN A 164 -11.00 -15.01 10.06
N GLU A 165 -11.64 -14.00 10.64
CA GLU A 165 -13.09 -13.89 10.76
C GLU A 165 -13.58 -12.78 9.82
N GLY A 166 -14.48 -13.13 8.89
CA GLY A 166 -14.79 -12.21 7.80
C GLY A 166 -13.54 -11.87 6.98
N GLN A 167 -13.04 -10.67 7.11
CA GLN A 167 -11.79 -10.22 6.47
C GLN A 167 -10.71 -9.84 7.49
N TYR A 168 -10.98 -9.89 8.78
CA TYR A 168 -10.02 -9.51 9.81
C TYR A 168 -9.27 -10.72 10.33
N LEU A 169 -7.94 -10.60 10.45
CA LEU A 169 -7.10 -11.64 11.02
C LEU A 169 -7.49 -11.89 12.47
N GLN A 170 -7.58 -13.17 12.87
CA GLN A 170 -7.79 -13.53 14.28
C GLN A 170 -6.61 -13.09 15.15
N GLU A 171 -5.40 -13.21 14.61
CA GLU A 171 -4.15 -12.72 15.19
C GLU A 171 -3.50 -11.79 14.16
N PRO A 172 -3.54 -10.46 14.36
CA PRO A 172 -2.84 -9.52 13.49
C PRO A 172 -1.34 -9.79 13.46
N VAL A 173 -0.71 -9.59 12.29
CA VAL A 173 0.74 -9.74 12.15
C VAL A 173 1.41 -8.43 12.49
N VAL A 174 2.30 -8.45 13.47
CA VAL A 174 3.02 -7.24 13.91
C VAL A 174 4.04 -6.82 12.85
N ILE A 175 4.01 -5.55 12.51
CA ILE A 175 5.05 -4.85 11.77
C ILE A 175 5.97 -4.22 12.81
N HIS A 176 7.12 -4.84 13.07
CA HIS A 176 8.06 -4.33 14.06
C HIS A 176 8.56 -2.94 13.71
N LYS A 177 8.87 -2.75 12.43
CA LYS A 177 9.36 -1.48 11.89
C LYS A 177 9.24 -1.46 10.37
N ILE A 178 9.01 -0.27 9.82
CA ILE A 178 9.28 0.04 8.42
C ILE A 178 10.49 0.99 8.39
N SER A 179 11.49 0.68 7.57
CA SER A 179 12.75 1.45 7.51
C SER A 179 13.14 1.73 6.07
N ILE A 180 13.62 2.93 5.80
CA ILE A 180 14.28 3.24 4.52
C ILE A 180 15.59 2.49 4.47
N ILE A 181 15.86 1.82 3.36
CA ILE A 181 17.10 1.09 3.11
C ILE A 181 17.79 1.67 1.87
N THR A 182 19.12 1.66 1.88
CA THR A 182 19.91 2.04 0.71
C THR A 182 19.94 0.88 -0.26
N ALA A 183 19.77 1.14 -1.56
CA ALA A 183 20.05 0.16 -2.60
C ALA A 183 21.51 -0.32 -2.46
N LEU A 184 21.72 -1.63 -2.37
CA LEU A 184 23.05 -2.23 -2.34
C LEU A 184 23.69 -2.20 -3.72
#